data_92405fe8cc6bdc20f8e3de93c5b40b31
#
_entry.id   92405fe8cc6bdc20f8e3de93c5b40b31
#
_cell.length_a   1.000
_cell.length_b   1.000
_cell.length_c   1.000
_cell.angle_alpha   90.00
_cell.angle_beta   90.00
_cell.angle_gamma   90.00
#
_symmetry.space_group_name_H-M   'P 1'
#
loop_
_entity.id
_entity.type
_entity.pdbx_description
1 polymer ?
#
loop_
_entity_poly.entity_id
_entity_poly.type
_entity_poly.pdbx_seq_one_letter_code
_entity_poly.pdbx_strand_id
1 'polypeptide(L)'
;MTVKVIGAGLAGSEAAWQLAQRGLEVELYEMKPRKMTPAHQSPDFAELVCSNSLRGDRLENAVGLLKKELRRCGSLILSCAEATRVEAGGCLAVDRQGFSRMVTEKIRSHPGIRVVEEEVTQVPEGPVIIATGPLTSDALSRAISEYFGQTGYLHFFDAAAPLVTAESIDMNLAWWQSRYDRGTPDYINCAMDKEQYLAFVQELSTAQEAEVHGFEDRNVFEGCMPVEVMARRGIDTLRFGPLKPVGLTDPRTGKEPYAVVQLRQDNAAKSVFNLVGFQTHLKFGEQKRVFSMIPALENAEFVRYGVMHQNTFLQSPKLLDRYYADRRNPLVAFAGQMTGVEGYVESTASGFLAAVAMAAKVQGRPLPDFPRTTAIGALGLYISDESIENFQPMNVNFSIIQPLEKRIRKKAEKNLAIAMRSLETIDQLVAGEL
;
A
#
# COMPACT_ATOMS: atom_id res chain seq x y z
N MET A 1 -5.95 31.66 1.00
CA MET A 1 -6.57 30.89 -0.11
C MET A 1 -6.74 29.48 0.40
N THR A 2 -7.93 28.93 0.31
CA THR A 2 -8.25 27.58 0.82
C THR A 2 -7.96 26.54 -0.27
N VAL A 3 -7.27 25.45 0.09
CA VAL A 3 -7.02 24.31 -0.80
C VAL A 3 -7.97 23.19 -0.44
N LYS A 4 -8.63 22.59 -1.45
CA LYS A 4 -9.50 21.44 -1.25
C LYS A 4 -8.70 20.15 -1.38
N VAL A 5 -8.94 19.20 -0.48
CA VAL A 5 -8.40 17.82 -0.57
C VAL A 5 -9.59 16.88 -0.55
N ILE A 6 -9.68 15.99 -1.54
CA ILE A 6 -10.83 15.08 -1.71
C ILE A 6 -10.36 13.67 -1.39
N GLY A 7 -10.94 13.08 -0.33
CA GLY A 7 -10.60 11.76 0.22
C GLY A 7 -9.59 11.85 1.36
N ALA A 8 -9.93 11.27 2.51
CA ALA A 8 -9.09 11.19 3.71
C ALA A 8 -8.40 9.81 3.87
N GLY A 9 -7.99 9.20 2.76
CA GLY A 9 -7.08 8.05 2.74
C GLY A 9 -5.65 8.46 3.10
N LEU A 10 -4.68 7.55 2.90
CA LEU A 10 -3.26 7.82 3.19
C LEU A 10 -2.72 9.06 2.46
N ALA A 11 -2.97 9.15 1.15
CA ALA A 11 -2.50 10.25 0.33
C ALA A 11 -3.18 11.59 0.69
N GLY A 12 -4.51 11.57 0.90
CA GLY A 12 -5.25 12.79 1.21
C GLY A 12 -4.99 13.30 2.63
N SER A 13 -4.87 12.42 3.62
CA SER A 13 -4.50 12.81 4.99
C SER A 13 -3.08 13.39 5.03
N GLU A 14 -2.13 12.79 4.31
CA GLU A 14 -0.78 13.34 4.18
C GLU A 14 -0.81 14.70 3.48
N ALA A 15 -1.57 14.83 2.38
CA ALA A 15 -1.67 16.07 1.62
C ALA A 15 -2.28 17.19 2.46
N ALA A 16 -3.39 16.94 3.15
CA ALA A 16 -4.04 17.92 4.00
C ALA A 16 -3.10 18.40 5.13
N TRP A 17 -2.39 17.46 5.77
CA TRP A 17 -1.39 17.79 6.78
C TRP A 17 -0.28 18.68 6.24
N GLN A 18 0.33 18.31 5.11
CA GLN A 18 1.45 19.04 4.52
C GLN A 18 1.07 20.44 4.06
N LEU A 19 -0.14 20.64 3.53
CA LEU A 19 -0.67 21.97 3.19
C LEU A 19 -0.86 22.83 4.44
N ALA A 20 -1.47 22.28 5.48
CA ALA A 20 -1.73 22.99 6.71
C ALA A 20 -0.45 23.35 7.48
N GLN A 21 0.57 22.46 7.50
CA GLN A 21 1.89 22.74 8.05
C GLN A 21 2.61 23.89 7.33
N ARG A 22 2.23 24.19 6.08
CA ARG A 22 2.75 25.33 5.29
C ARG A 22 1.89 26.58 5.39
N GLY A 23 0.99 26.62 6.38
CA GLY A 23 0.16 27.79 6.69
C GLY A 23 -1.03 28.01 5.75
N LEU A 24 -1.42 27.00 4.99
CA LEU A 24 -2.63 27.06 4.15
C LEU A 24 -3.85 26.55 4.90
N GLU A 25 -5.00 27.15 4.64
CA GLU A 25 -6.28 26.60 5.07
C GLU A 25 -6.69 25.45 4.14
N VAL A 26 -7.16 24.36 4.71
CA VAL A 26 -7.52 23.12 4.00
C VAL A 26 -8.96 22.73 4.28
N GLU A 27 -9.71 22.45 3.23
CA GLU A 27 -10.99 21.74 3.30
C GLU A 27 -10.78 20.29 2.87
N LEU A 28 -10.80 19.38 3.85
CA LEU A 28 -10.67 17.93 3.60
C LEU A 28 -12.06 17.30 3.50
N TYR A 29 -12.42 16.87 2.31
CA TYR A 29 -13.68 16.17 2.04
C TYR A 29 -13.49 14.67 2.18
N GLU A 30 -14.36 14.04 2.96
CA GLU A 30 -14.42 12.58 3.13
C GLU A 30 -15.89 12.13 3.11
N MET A 31 -16.21 11.14 2.28
CA MET A 31 -17.58 10.65 2.18
C MET A 31 -18.01 9.77 3.38
N LYS A 32 -17.04 9.14 4.07
CA LYS A 32 -17.32 8.41 5.30
C LYS A 32 -17.62 9.35 6.47
N PRO A 33 -18.48 8.96 7.39
CA PRO A 33 -19.24 7.71 7.50
C PRO A 33 -20.55 7.70 6.69
N ARG A 34 -20.92 8.78 6.01
CA ARG A 34 -22.21 8.88 5.30
C ARG A 34 -22.31 7.86 4.15
N LYS A 35 -21.20 7.61 3.46
CA LYS A 35 -21.12 6.62 2.39
C LYS A 35 -19.84 5.81 2.55
N MET A 36 -19.98 4.51 2.76
CA MET A 36 -18.86 3.58 2.86
C MET A 36 -18.48 3.03 1.47
N THR A 37 -17.21 2.65 1.29
CA THR A 37 -16.80 1.86 0.13
C THR A 37 -16.93 0.37 0.43
N PRO A 38 -16.90 -0.51 -0.57
CA PRO A 38 -16.94 -1.96 -0.33
C PRO A 38 -15.79 -2.50 0.54
N ALA A 39 -14.66 -1.82 0.60
CA ALA A 39 -13.47 -2.28 1.33
C ALA A 39 -13.32 -1.67 2.73
N HIS A 40 -13.85 -0.47 2.96
CA HIS A 40 -13.70 0.22 4.24
C HIS A 40 -14.77 -0.24 5.24
N GLN A 41 -14.36 -0.42 6.50
CA GLN A 41 -15.22 -0.86 7.60
C GLN A 41 -15.25 0.15 8.75
N SER A 42 -14.32 1.10 8.77
CA SER A 42 -14.20 2.14 9.80
C SER A 42 -14.51 3.52 9.22
N PRO A 43 -15.12 4.43 10.01
CA PRO A 43 -15.24 5.83 9.65
C PRO A 43 -13.90 6.58 9.69
N ASP A 44 -12.88 5.99 10.32
CA ASP A 44 -11.58 6.60 10.51
C ASP A 44 -10.84 6.83 9.18
N PHE A 45 -9.92 7.82 9.19
CA PHE A 45 -9.10 8.15 8.04
C PHE A 45 -7.94 7.17 7.87
N ALA A 46 -7.35 7.13 6.68
CA ALA A 46 -6.19 6.30 6.36
C ALA A 46 -6.32 4.82 6.75
N GLU A 47 -7.55 4.26 6.69
CA GLU A 47 -7.79 2.85 6.98
C GLU A 47 -6.97 1.96 6.03
N LEU A 48 -6.22 1.00 6.60
CA LEU A 48 -5.42 0.04 5.85
C LEU A 48 -6.28 -1.17 5.48
N VAL A 49 -6.84 -1.18 4.28
CA VAL A 49 -7.84 -2.19 3.86
C VAL A 49 -7.26 -3.56 3.51
N CYS A 50 -6.07 -3.63 2.91
CA CYS A 50 -5.46 -4.87 2.43
C CYS A 50 -4.62 -5.55 3.52
N SER A 51 -3.69 -4.83 4.12
CA SER A 51 -2.69 -5.34 5.07
C SER A 51 -2.37 -4.26 6.10
N ASN A 52 -1.95 -4.66 7.31
CA ASN A 52 -1.46 -3.70 8.31
C ASN A 52 0.04 -3.40 8.16
N SER A 53 0.69 -3.88 7.09
CA SER A 53 2.12 -3.71 6.87
C SER A 53 2.40 -2.62 5.83
N LEU A 54 3.31 -1.72 6.19
CA LEU A 54 3.93 -0.78 5.27
C LEU A 54 5.23 -1.34 4.67
N ARG A 55 5.36 -2.67 4.62
CA ARG A 55 6.49 -3.43 4.03
C ARG A 55 7.84 -3.20 4.73
N GLY A 56 8.92 -3.68 4.11
CA GLY A 56 10.28 -3.68 4.67
C GLY A 56 10.79 -2.28 5.02
N ASP A 57 11.47 -2.14 6.18
CA ASP A 57 11.91 -0.85 6.75
C ASP A 57 13.43 -0.61 6.63
N ARG A 58 14.16 -1.55 6.02
CA ARG A 58 15.61 -1.44 5.82
C ARG A 58 15.95 -0.57 4.61
N LEU A 59 17.05 0.18 4.69
CA LEU A 59 17.52 1.07 3.61
C LEU A 59 17.93 0.33 2.32
N GLU A 60 18.28 -0.94 2.41
CA GLU A 60 18.58 -1.77 1.24
C GLU A 60 17.35 -2.12 0.42
N ASN A 61 16.16 -1.82 0.93
CA ASN A 61 14.87 -1.90 0.23
C ASN A 61 14.41 -0.50 -0.19
N ALA A 62 13.99 -0.34 -1.43
CA ALA A 62 13.56 0.97 -1.94
C ALA A 62 12.39 1.57 -1.15
N VAL A 63 11.44 0.74 -0.69
CA VAL A 63 10.34 1.20 0.17
C VAL A 63 10.83 1.61 1.57
N GLY A 64 11.89 1.02 2.08
CA GLY A 64 12.56 1.46 3.33
C GLY A 64 13.21 2.82 3.16
N LEU A 65 13.87 3.04 2.02
CA LEU A 65 14.40 4.36 1.64
C LEU A 65 13.27 5.39 1.55
N LEU A 66 12.18 5.12 0.81
CA LEU A 66 11.05 6.02 0.65
C LEU A 66 10.45 6.43 2.00
N LYS A 67 10.29 5.46 2.93
CA LYS A 67 9.85 5.77 4.30
C LYS A 67 10.83 6.68 5.04
N LYS A 68 12.13 6.47 4.86
CA LYS A 68 13.13 7.31 5.53
C LYS A 68 13.14 8.73 4.98
N GLU A 69 12.94 8.90 3.67
CA GLU A 69 12.76 10.21 3.04
C GLU A 69 11.53 10.93 3.61
N LEU A 70 10.37 10.25 3.65
CA LEU A 70 9.13 10.80 4.20
C LEU A 70 9.24 11.17 5.68
N ARG A 71 9.94 10.35 6.49
CA ARG A 71 10.22 10.68 7.91
C ARG A 71 11.00 11.99 8.05
N ARG A 72 12.01 12.19 7.21
CA ARG A 72 12.80 13.42 7.19
C ARG A 72 12.00 14.66 6.76
N CYS A 73 11.03 14.44 5.87
CA CYS A 73 10.10 15.46 5.40
C CYS A 73 8.92 15.74 6.36
N GLY A 74 8.87 15.13 7.52
CA GLY A 74 7.81 15.37 8.51
C GLY A 74 6.45 14.76 8.15
N SER A 75 6.43 13.56 7.54
CA SER A 75 5.19 12.86 7.18
C SER A 75 4.32 12.54 8.39
N LEU A 76 3.04 12.93 8.33
CA LEU A 76 2.02 12.54 9.30
C LEU A 76 1.87 11.03 9.36
N ILE A 77 1.69 10.40 8.20
CA ILE A 77 1.43 8.97 8.07
C ILE A 77 2.56 8.15 8.67
N LEU A 78 3.82 8.50 8.40
CA LEU A 78 4.96 7.80 8.99
C LEU A 78 5.09 8.04 10.50
N SER A 79 4.78 9.26 10.99
CA SER A 79 4.74 9.55 12.41
C SER A 79 3.72 8.72 13.16
N CYS A 80 2.49 8.59 12.61
CA CYS A 80 1.44 7.75 13.18
C CYS A 80 1.81 6.25 13.12
N ALA A 81 2.43 5.82 12.00
CA ALA A 81 2.85 4.43 11.84
C ALA A 81 3.92 4.02 12.88
N GLU A 82 4.87 4.89 13.18
CA GLU A 82 5.86 4.62 14.23
C GLU A 82 5.22 4.53 15.63
N ALA A 83 4.28 5.43 15.92
CA ALA A 83 3.61 5.48 17.23
C ALA A 83 2.68 4.28 17.49
N THR A 84 2.21 3.63 16.42
CA THR A 84 1.31 2.46 16.48
C THR A 84 1.96 1.17 15.97
N ARG A 85 3.29 1.16 15.95
CA ARG A 85 4.09 0.02 15.46
C ARG A 85 3.79 -1.24 16.24
N VAL A 86 3.70 -2.36 15.51
CA VAL A 86 3.65 -3.72 16.05
C VAL A 86 4.83 -4.54 15.53
N GLU A 87 5.18 -5.60 16.25
CA GLU A 87 6.30 -6.47 15.88
C GLU A 87 6.00 -7.21 14.58
N ALA A 88 6.91 -7.06 13.59
CA ALA A 88 6.82 -7.72 12.29
C ALA A 88 8.20 -7.91 11.63
N GLY A 89 9.20 -8.31 12.41
CA GLY A 89 10.58 -8.53 11.95
C GLY A 89 11.19 -7.29 11.30
N GLY A 90 11.63 -7.40 10.06
CA GLY A 90 12.22 -6.28 9.31
C GLY A 90 11.22 -5.36 8.59
N CYS A 91 9.92 -5.50 8.87
CA CYS A 91 8.86 -4.67 8.30
C CYS A 91 8.36 -3.61 9.29
N LEU A 92 7.80 -2.52 8.76
CA LEU A 92 6.98 -1.60 9.53
C LEU A 92 5.52 -2.06 9.42
N ALA A 93 5.00 -2.68 10.47
CA ALA A 93 3.59 -3.00 10.60
C ALA A 93 2.99 -2.22 11.77
N VAL A 94 1.69 -1.99 11.74
CA VAL A 94 0.99 -1.15 12.71
C VAL A 94 -0.22 -1.86 13.30
N ASP A 95 -0.62 -1.47 14.52
CA ASP A 95 -1.98 -1.71 14.99
C ASP A 95 -2.94 -0.97 14.05
N ARG A 96 -3.72 -1.72 13.30
CA ARG A 96 -4.55 -1.18 12.20
C ARG A 96 -5.54 -0.11 12.68
N GLN A 97 -6.24 -0.39 13.77
CA GLN A 97 -7.25 0.52 14.31
C GLN A 97 -6.60 1.71 15.02
N GLY A 98 -5.57 1.46 15.82
CA GLY A 98 -4.81 2.52 16.50
C GLY A 98 -4.19 3.50 15.52
N PHE A 99 -3.66 3.01 14.41
CA PHE A 99 -3.11 3.84 13.35
C PHE A 99 -4.16 4.78 12.72
N SER A 100 -5.27 4.22 12.25
CA SER A 100 -6.35 5.00 11.60
C SER A 100 -6.93 6.02 12.56
N ARG A 101 -7.18 5.63 13.82
CA ARG A 101 -7.66 6.55 14.87
C ARG A 101 -6.70 7.69 15.09
N MET A 102 -5.41 7.41 15.23
CA MET A 102 -4.38 8.45 15.46
C MET A 102 -4.29 9.44 14.30
N VAL A 103 -4.33 8.97 13.05
CA VAL A 103 -4.37 9.85 11.87
C VAL A 103 -5.61 10.74 11.91
N THR A 104 -6.78 10.15 12.19
CA THR A 104 -8.05 10.87 12.29
C THR A 104 -8.02 11.97 13.35
N GLU A 105 -7.53 11.65 14.55
CA GLU A 105 -7.42 12.60 15.65
C GLU A 105 -6.49 13.76 15.31
N LYS A 106 -5.30 13.49 14.74
CA LYS A 106 -4.35 14.53 14.35
C LYS A 106 -4.90 15.45 13.27
N ILE A 107 -5.59 14.91 12.27
CA ILE A 107 -6.22 15.72 11.20
C ILE A 107 -7.36 16.57 11.77
N ARG A 108 -8.27 15.96 12.55
CA ARG A 108 -9.43 16.69 13.11
C ARG A 108 -9.05 17.75 14.16
N SER A 109 -7.95 17.57 14.85
CA SER A 109 -7.44 18.54 15.84
C SER A 109 -6.60 19.67 15.24
N HIS A 110 -6.21 19.56 13.95
CA HIS A 110 -5.36 20.58 13.35
C HIS A 110 -6.16 21.85 12.99
N PRO A 111 -5.83 23.04 13.53
CA PRO A 111 -6.63 24.25 13.35
C PRO A 111 -6.75 24.72 11.90
N GLY A 112 -5.78 24.40 11.04
CA GLY A 112 -5.76 24.74 9.62
C GLY A 112 -6.53 23.75 8.72
N ILE A 113 -7.16 22.69 9.29
CA ILE A 113 -7.88 21.68 8.51
C ILE A 113 -9.34 21.63 8.92
N ARG A 114 -10.23 21.94 8.00
CA ARG A 114 -11.66 21.77 8.16
C ARG A 114 -12.11 20.47 7.46
N VAL A 115 -12.57 19.50 8.23
CA VAL A 115 -13.13 18.26 7.70
C VAL A 115 -14.58 18.50 7.28
N VAL A 116 -14.92 18.07 6.05
CA VAL A 116 -16.27 18.11 5.47
C VAL A 116 -16.68 16.69 5.14
N GLU A 117 -17.66 16.16 5.87
CA GLU A 117 -18.21 14.80 5.67
C GLU A 117 -19.23 14.80 4.55
N GLU A 118 -18.76 14.80 3.31
CA GLU A 118 -19.60 14.88 2.12
C GLU A 118 -18.93 14.14 0.93
N GLU A 119 -19.75 13.50 0.11
CA GLU A 119 -19.32 12.94 -1.17
C GLU A 119 -19.17 14.07 -2.21
N VAL A 120 -17.98 14.22 -2.74
CA VAL A 120 -17.71 15.10 -3.88
C VAL A 120 -18.00 14.32 -5.17
N THR A 121 -18.87 14.88 -6.01
CA THR A 121 -19.36 14.21 -7.24
C THR A 121 -18.89 14.86 -8.54
N GLN A 122 -18.18 15.98 -8.45
CA GLN A 122 -17.62 16.73 -9.59
C GLN A 122 -16.17 17.09 -9.28
N VAL A 123 -15.36 17.31 -10.31
CA VAL A 123 -14.01 17.85 -10.13
C VAL A 123 -14.15 19.33 -9.70
N PRO A 124 -13.70 19.69 -8.47
CA PRO A 124 -13.89 21.05 -7.98
C PRO A 124 -13.04 22.07 -8.75
N GLU A 125 -13.54 23.29 -8.85
CA GLU A 125 -12.73 24.42 -9.33
C GLU A 125 -11.75 24.93 -8.25
N GLY A 126 -10.66 25.55 -8.69
CA GLY A 126 -9.61 26.13 -7.85
C GLY A 126 -8.55 25.13 -7.43
N PRO A 127 -7.70 25.49 -6.45
CA PRO A 127 -6.65 24.60 -6.00
C PRO A 127 -7.26 23.38 -5.29
N VAL A 128 -7.04 22.19 -5.87
CA VAL A 128 -7.59 20.92 -5.38
C VAL A 128 -6.61 19.77 -5.57
N ILE A 129 -6.57 18.89 -4.58
CA ILE A 129 -5.89 17.58 -4.66
C ILE A 129 -6.93 16.48 -4.52
N ILE A 130 -7.13 15.67 -5.56
CA ILE A 130 -8.04 14.52 -5.57
C ILE A 130 -7.25 13.27 -5.17
N ALA A 131 -7.54 12.73 -3.99
CA ALA A 131 -6.81 11.64 -3.35
C ALA A 131 -7.77 10.52 -2.86
N THR A 132 -8.82 10.25 -3.63
CA THR A 132 -9.88 9.30 -3.30
C THR A 132 -9.48 7.83 -3.45
N GLY A 133 -8.27 7.58 -3.95
CA GLY A 133 -7.71 6.25 -4.07
C GLY A 133 -8.39 5.39 -5.14
N PRO A 134 -8.18 4.06 -5.08
CA PRO A 134 -8.65 3.15 -6.12
C PRO A 134 -10.16 2.89 -6.07
N LEU A 135 -10.82 3.21 -4.95
CA LEU A 135 -12.24 3.02 -4.71
C LEU A 135 -13.01 4.35 -4.75
N THR A 136 -12.61 5.22 -5.67
CA THR A 136 -13.32 6.48 -5.97
C THR A 136 -14.80 6.19 -6.28
N SER A 137 -15.71 7.00 -5.75
CA SER A 137 -17.14 6.81 -6.00
C SER A 137 -17.48 6.91 -7.49
N ASP A 138 -18.51 6.19 -7.92
CA ASP A 138 -18.91 6.14 -9.34
C ASP A 138 -19.22 7.52 -9.92
N ALA A 139 -19.80 8.42 -9.10
CA ALA A 139 -20.12 9.77 -9.53
C ALA A 139 -18.86 10.58 -9.83
N LEU A 140 -17.91 10.59 -8.87
CA LEU A 140 -16.65 11.30 -9.05
C LEU A 140 -15.77 10.63 -10.12
N SER A 141 -15.77 9.31 -10.20
CA SER A 141 -15.04 8.56 -11.24
C SER A 141 -15.51 8.97 -12.65
N ARG A 142 -16.82 9.07 -12.86
CA ARG A 142 -17.37 9.58 -14.13
C ARG A 142 -16.95 11.03 -14.39
N ALA A 143 -17.07 11.89 -13.39
CA ALA A 143 -16.67 13.31 -13.52
C ALA A 143 -15.18 13.46 -13.87
N ILE A 144 -14.29 12.65 -13.29
CA ILE A 144 -12.86 12.65 -13.63
C ILE A 144 -12.64 12.12 -15.06
N SER A 145 -13.37 11.08 -15.48
CA SER A 145 -13.31 10.55 -16.85
C SER A 145 -13.74 11.61 -17.86
N GLU A 146 -14.83 12.32 -17.59
CA GLU A 146 -15.31 13.43 -18.42
C GLU A 146 -14.29 14.59 -18.45
N TYR A 147 -13.72 14.93 -17.30
CA TYR A 147 -12.69 15.95 -17.18
C TYR A 147 -11.47 15.67 -18.07
N PHE A 148 -11.05 14.40 -18.19
CA PHE A 148 -9.95 13.98 -19.05
C PHE A 148 -10.38 13.54 -20.46
N GLY A 149 -11.65 13.67 -20.84
CA GLY A 149 -12.16 13.36 -22.20
C GLY A 149 -12.32 11.88 -22.49
N GLN A 150 -12.75 11.07 -21.50
CA GLN A 150 -13.09 9.64 -21.58
C GLN A 150 -11.94 8.66 -21.91
N THR A 151 -10.70 9.11 -22.05
CA THR A 151 -9.54 8.26 -22.39
C THR A 151 -8.60 8.03 -21.23
N GLY A 152 -8.96 8.52 -20.04
CA GLY A 152 -8.02 8.67 -18.93
C GLY A 152 -7.93 7.50 -17.94
N TYR A 153 -8.83 6.52 -17.99
CA TYR A 153 -8.90 5.46 -16.98
C TYR A 153 -8.47 4.09 -17.48
N LEU A 154 -7.72 3.40 -16.63
CA LEU A 154 -7.42 1.98 -16.74
C LEU A 154 -7.90 1.28 -15.46
N HIS A 155 -8.28 0.02 -15.57
CA HIS A 155 -8.78 -0.78 -14.45
C HIS A 155 -7.83 -1.93 -14.15
N PHE A 156 -7.65 -2.23 -12.86
CA PHE A 156 -7.01 -3.46 -12.40
C PHE A 156 -7.74 -3.97 -11.15
N PHE A 157 -7.43 -5.19 -10.76
CA PHE A 157 -8.04 -5.82 -9.59
C PHE A 157 -7.01 -6.00 -8.48
N ASP A 158 -7.42 -5.75 -7.24
CA ASP A 158 -6.66 -5.97 -6.02
C ASP A 158 -7.46 -6.84 -5.05
N ALA A 159 -6.78 -7.69 -4.29
CA ALA A 159 -7.40 -8.61 -3.37
C ALA A 159 -6.85 -8.45 -1.94
N ALA A 160 -7.72 -8.49 -0.95
CA ALA A 160 -7.35 -8.51 0.46
C ALA A 160 -7.15 -9.94 0.96
N ALA A 161 -6.24 -10.12 1.93
CA ALA A 161 -6.00 -11.38 2.60
C ALA A 161 -6.92 -11.54 3.84
N PRO A 162 -7.30 -12.79 4.20
CA PRO A 162 -8.13 -13.05 5.37
C PRO A 162 -7.39 -12.86 6.70
N LEU A 163 -8.18 -12.64 7.75
CA LEU A 163 -7.72 -12.54 9.13
C LEU A 163 -8.33 -13.65 9.98
N VAL A 164 -7.53 -14.25 10.87
CA VAL A 164 -7.94 -15.29 11.82
C VAL A 164 -7.67 -14.87 13.27
N THR A 165 -8.44 -15.41 14.22
CA THR A 165 -8.20 -15.19 15.64
C THR A 165 -6.99 -16.00 16.12
N ALA A 166 -6.21 -15.44 17.05
CA ALA A 166 -5.04 -16.11 17.63
C ALA A 166 -5.42 -17.43 18.35
N GLU A 167 -6.54 -17.42 19.05
CA GLU A 167 -7.02 -18.57 19.84
C GLU A 167 -7.39 -19.77 18.97
N SER A 168 -7.73 -19.55 17.71
CA SER A 168 -8.11 -20.59 16.76
C SER A 168 -6.92 -21.25 16.03
N ILE A 169 -5.70 -20.75 16.23
CA ILE A 169 -4.49 -21.31 15.64
C ILE A 169 -3.95 -22.43 16.51
N ASP A 170 -3.79 -23.64 15.95
CA ASP A 170 -3.18 -24.74 16.68
C ASP A 170 -1.66 -24.56 16.81
N MET A 171 -1.23 -24.05 17.95
CA MET A 171 0.20 -23.81 18.24
C MET A 171 1.00 -25.08 18.49
N ASN A 172 0.40 -26.27 18.57
CA ASN A 172 1.14 -27.54 18.56
C ASN A 172 1.64 -27.88 17.14
N LEU A 173 0.98 -27.34 16.13
CA LEU A 173 1.30 -27.53 14.69
C LEU A 173 1.97 -26.30 14.07
N ALA A 174 2.14 -25.22 14.85
CA ALA A 174 2.76 -23.98 14.41
C ALA A 174 3.89 -23.56 15.36
N TRP A 175 4.73 -22.61 14.91
CA TRP A 175 5.81 -22.09 15.76
C TRP A 175 6.14 -20.64 15.39
N TRP A 176 6.76 -19.94 16.34
CA TRP A 176 7.23 -18.57 16.15
C TRP A 176 8.64 -18.56 15.56
N GLN A 177 8.84 -17.92 14.41
CA GLN A 177 10.16 -17.69 13.81
C GLN A 177 10.09 -16.61 12.74
N SER A 178 11.11 -15.78 12.62
CA SER A 178 11.35 -14.92 11.48
C SER A 178 12.34 -15.58 10.50
N ARG A 179 12.20 -15.35 9.19
CA ARG A 179 13.06 -15.98 8.19
C ARG A 179 14.53 -15.66 8.42
N TYR A 180 15.37 -16.69 8.33
CA TYR A 180 16.81 -16.61 8.59
C TYR A 180 17.14 -16.10 9.99
N ASP A 181 16.24 -16.27 10.94
CA ASP A 181 16.37 -15.79 12.33
C ASP A 181 16.74 -14.30 12.44
N ARG A 182 16.19 -13.50 11.52
CA ARG A 182 16.47 -12.06 11.44
C ARG A 182 15.51 -11.29 12.34
N GLY A 183 16.03 -10.68 13.39
CA GLY A 183 15.26 -9.94 14.38
C GLY A 183 14.56 -10.84 15.37
N THR A 184 13.40 -10.41 15.86
CA THR A 184 12.56 -11.19 16.78
C THR A 184 11.71 -12.22 16.03
N PRO A 185 11.26 -13.32 16.68
CA PRO A 185 10.43 -14.34 16.04
C PRO A 185 8.97 -13.89 15.91
N ASP A 186 8.69 -12.95 14.99
CA ASP A 186 7.43 -12.20 14.94
C ASP A 186 6.35 -12.84 14.07
N TYR A 187 6.64 -13.96 13.41
CA TYR A 187 5.69 -14.66 12.54
C TYR A 187 5.35 -16.02 13.12
N ILE A 188 4.06 -16.38 13.11
CA ILE A 188 3.62 -17.76 13.32
C ILE A 188 3.76 -18.49 11.98
N ASN A 189 4.40 -19.65 11.97
CA ASN A 189 4.67 -20.45 10.79
C ASN A 189 3.87 -21.75 10.85
N CYS A 190 3.05 -22.01 9.85
CA CYS A 190 2.20 -23.18 9.69
C CYS A 190 2.78 -24.05 8.59
N ALA A 191 3.42 -25.16 8.96
CA ALA A 191 4.04 -26.08 8.01
C ALA A 191 3.01 -26.97 7.32
N MET A 192 3.34 -27.34 6.08
CA MET A 192 2.71 -28.43 5.33
C MET A 192 3.82 -29.38 4.83
N ASP A 193 3.56 -30.68 4.91
CA ASP A 193 4.35 -31.67 4.19
C ASP A 193 3.97 -31.68 2.70
N LYS A 194 4.61 -32.58 1.95
CA LYS A 194 4.38 -32.65 0.49
C LYS A 194 2.96 -33.07 0.13
N GLU A 195 2.38 -34.03 0.83
CA GLU A 195 1.04 -34.57 0.55
C GLU A 195 -0.03 -33.53 0.87
N GLN A 196 0.08 -32.89 2.04
CA GLN A 196 -0.77 -31.78 2.48
C GLN A 196 -0.72 -30.60 1.50
N TYR A 197 0.49 -30.22 1.07
CA TYR A 197 0.66 -29.14 0.11
C TYR A 197 0.03 -29.45 -1.25
N LEU A 198 0.25 -30.66 -1.79
CA LEU A 198 -0.33 -31.07 -3.08
C LEU A 198 -1.85 -31.09 -3.04
N ALA A 199 -2.44 -31.63 -1.96
CA ALA A 199 -3.88 -31.61 -1.74
C ALA A 199 -4.42 -30.19 -1.63
N PHE A 200 -3.73 -29.33 -0.87
CA PHE A 200 -4.08 -27.92 -0.72
C PHE A 200 -4.07 -27.17 -2.06
N VAL A 201 -3.00 -27.30 -2.85
CA VAL A 201 -2.88 -26.64 -4.17
C VAL A 201 -3.97 -27.13 -5.14
N GLN A 202 -4.27 -28.42 -5.13
CA GLN A 202 -5.34 -29.00 -5.96
C GLN A 202 -6.70 -28.37 -5.61
N GLU A 203 -7.07 -28.35 -4.35
CA GLU A 203 -8.33 -27.77 -3.88
C GLU A 203 -8.38 -26.26 -4.11
N LEU A 204 -7.29 -25.55 -3.85
CA LEU A 204 -7.18 -24.12 -4.09
C LEU A 204 -7.37 -23.76 -5.56
N SER A 205 -6.77 -24.55 -6.48
CA SER A 205 -6.83 -24.29 -7.92
C SER A 205 -8.22 -24.48 -8.51
N THR A 206 -9.07 -25.31 -7.88
CA THR A 206 -10.40 -25.67 -8.35
C THR A 206 -11.53 -25.03 -7.53
N ALA A 207 -11.18 -24.29 -6.48
CA ALA A 207 -12.15 -23.65 -5.58
C ALA A 207 -13.01 -22.60 -6.32
N GLN A 208 -14.24 -22.43 -5.84
CA GLN A 208 -15.18 -21.48 -6.45
C GLN A 208 -14.82 -20.05 -6.12
N GLU A 209 -14.76 -19.23 -7.15
CA GLU A 209 -14.50 -17.80 -7.04
C GLU A 209 -15.81 -17.01 -6.92
N ALA A 210 -15.73 -15.84 -6.28
CA ALA A 210 -16.81 -14.88 -6.30
C ALA A 210 -16.93 -14.27 -7.70
N GLU A 211 -18.16 -14.02 -8.16
CA GLU A 211 -18.36 -13.34 -9.44
C GLU A 211 -17.87 -11.90 -9.34
N VAL A 212 -16.88 -11.57 -10.15
CA VAL A 212 -16.37 -10.21 -10.33
C VAL A 212 -16.56 -9.83 -11.78
N HIS A 213 -17.48 -8.90 -12.05
CA HIS A 213 -17.74 -8.46 -13.41
C HIS A 213 -16.49 -7.84 -14.03
N GLY A 214 -16.12 -8.32 -15.23
CA GLY A 214 -14.96 -7.81 -15.97
C GLY A 214 -13.60 -8.31 -15.45
N PHE A 215 -13.59 -9.30 -14.54
CA PHE A 215 -12.35 -9.91 -14.09
C PHE A 215 -11.73 -10.78 -15.19
N GLU A 216 -10.50 -10.45 -15.56
CA GLU A 216 -9.61 -11.29 -16.34
C GLU A 216 -8.27 -11.41 -15.60
N ASP A 217 -7.70 -12.60 -15.53
CA ASP A 217 -6.41 -12.87 -14.86
C ASP A 217 -5.28 -11.94 -15.33
N ARG A 218 -5.38 -11.42 -16.55
CA ARG A 218 -4.41 -10.49 -17.13
C ARG A 218 -4.42 -9.09 -16.52
N ASN A 219 -5.50 -8.71 -15.86
CA ASN A 219 -5.70 -7.38 -15.30
C ASN A 219 -5.38 -7.34 -13.79
N VAL A 220 -4.77 -8.38 -13.23
CA VAL A 220 -4.37 -8.43 -11.82
C VAL A 220 -2.95 -7.89 -11.67
N PHE A 221 -2.76 -6.98 -10.71
CA PHE A 221 -1.43 -6.50 -10.36
C PHE A 221 -0.59 -7.63 -9.74
N GLU A 222 0.62 -7.86 -10.27
CA GLU A 222 1.50 -8.98 -9.86
C GLU A 222 1.77 -9.02 -8.34
N GLY A 223 1.89 -7.85 -7.69
CA GLY A 223 2.14 -7.75 -6.25
C GLY A 223 0.95 -8.11 -5.35
N CYS A 224 -0.26 -8.13 -5.90
CA CYS A 224 -1.52 -8.44 -5.20
C CYS A 224 -2.26 -9.61 -5.84
N MET A 225 -1.54 -10.45 -6.58
CA MET A 225 -2.12 -11.60 -7.27
C MET A 225 -2.78 -12.56 -6.29
N PRO A 226 -4.05 -12.96 -6.54
CA PRO A 226 -4.74 -13.92 -5.71
C PRO A 226 -4.01 -15.25 -5.62
N VAL A 227 -4.05 -15.87 -4.44
CA VAL A 227 -3.31 -17.10 -4.16
C VAL A 227 -3.77 -18.27 -5.04
N GLU A 228 -5.05 -18.36 -5.38
CA GLU A 228 -5.62 -19.33 -6.30
C GLU A 228 -5.15 -19.13 -7.75
N VAL A 229 -4.97 -17.88 -8.19
CA VAL A 229 -4.41 -17.56 -9.52
C VAL A 229 -2.95 -17.99 -9.59
N MET A 230 -2.17 -17.73 -8.52
CA MET A 230 -0.79 -18.22 -8.42
C MET A 230 -0.72 -19.74 -8.45
N ALA A 231 -1.64 -20.44 -7.75
CA ALA A 231 -1.70 -21.91 -7.73
C ALA A 231 -1.91 -22.51 -9.13
N ARG A 232 -2.75 -21.89 -9.96
CA ARG A 232 -3.02 -22.32 -11.34
C ARG A 232 -1.84 -22.12 -12.30
N ARG A 233 -0.92 -21.21 -11.99
CA ARG A 233 0.29 -20.99 -12.81
C ARG A 233 1.29 -22.15 -12.75
N GLY A 234 1.20 -22.99 -11.73
CA GLY A 234 2.03 -24.17 -11.58
C GLY A 234 2.10 -24.66 -10.14
N ILE A 235 2.27 -25.97 -9.99
CA ILE A 235 2.22 -26.67 -8.71
C ILE A 235 3.24 -26.15 -7.68
N ASP A 236 4.38 -25.68 -8.13
CA ASP A 236 5.44 -25.16 -7.26
C ASP A 236 5.42 -23.63 -7.12
N THR A 237 4.53 -22.91 -7.82
CA THR A 237 4.51 -21.45 -7.84
C THR A 237 4.41 -20.87 -6.43
N LEU A 238 3.53 -21.42 -5.58
CA LEU A 238 3.34 -20.96 -4.21
C LEU A 238 4.58 -21.19 -3.33
N ARG A 239 5.34 -22.27 -3.58
CA ARG A 239 6.59 -22.59 -2.83
C ARG A 239 7.75 -21.64 -3.19
N PHE A 240 7.72 -20.99 -4.32
CA PHE A 240 8.66 -19.92 -4.70
C PHE A 240 8.11 -18.52 -4.35
N GLY A 241 6.84 -18.44 -3.94
CA GLY A 241 6.10 -17.25 -3.57
C GLY A 241 5.71 -17.21 -2.09
N PRO A 242 4.42 -17.08 -1.77
CA PRO A 242 3.94 -16.85 -0.40
C PRO A 242 4.18 -18.03 0.56
N LEU A 243 4.23 -19.26 0.06
CA LEU A 243 4.44 -20.47 0.88
C LEU A 243 5.90 -20.97 0.88
N LYS A 244 6.83 -20.10 0.55
CA LYS A 244 8.26 -20.45 0.49
C LYS A 244 8.76 -20.94 1.85
N PRO A 245 9.41 -22.12 1.95
CA PRO A 245 9.91 -22.65 3.22
C PRO A 245 11.30 -22.12 3.61
N VAL A 246 12.08 -21.67 2.64
CA VAL A 246 13.50 -21.33 2.79
C VAL A 246 13.76 -20.34 3.91
N GLY A 247 14.72 -20.68 4.79
CA GLY A 247 15.10 -19.85 5.94
C GLY A 247 14.22 -20.04 7.16
N LEU A 248 13.39 -21.11 7.19
CA LEU A 248 12.57 -21.53 8.32
C LEU A 248 12.91 -22.96 8.70
N THR A 249 12.92 -23.27 9.99
CA THR A 249 13.15 -24.62 10.52
C THR A 249 12.01 -25.01 11.43
N ASP A 250 11.33 -26.09 11.13
CA ASP A 250 10.28 -26.62 12.01
C ASP A 250 10.93 -27.24 13.24
N PRO A 251 10.69 -26.71 14.46
CA PRO A 251 11.32 -27.21 15.69
C PRO A 251 10.92 -28.64 16.04
N ARG A 252 9.80 -29.16 15.51
CA ARG A 252 9.32 -30.51 15.75
C ARG A 252 10.12 -31.55 14.96
N THR A 253 10.64 -31.19 13.81
CA THR A 253 11.39 -32.08 12.90
C THR A 253 12.87 -31.74 12.82
N GLY A 254 13.26 -30.53 13.20
CA GLY A 254 14.59 -29.96 13.03
C GLY A 254 14.97 -29.71 11.54
N LYS A 255 14.00 -29.72 10.62
CA LYS A 255 14.20 -29.62 9.18
C LYS A 255 13.40 -28.46 8.57
N GLU A 256 13.81 -28.04 7.39
CA GLU A 256 13.03 -27.14 6.55
C GLU A 256 11.75 -27.87 6.07
N PRO A 257 10.54 -27.32 6.26
CA PRO A 257 9.30 -27.91 5.81
C PRO A 257 9.19 -27.92 4.29
N TYR A 258 8.23 -28.67 3.73
CA TYR A 258 7.98 -28.64 2.30
C TYR A 258 7.37 -27.31 1.84
N ALA A 259 6.41 -26.78 2.60
CA ALA A 259 5.82 -25.46 2.40
C ALA A 259 5.43 -24.84 3.75
N VAL A 260 5.35 -23.51 3.84
CA VAL A 260 4.99 -22.79 5.07
C VAL A 260 4.07 -21.63 4.76
N VAL A 261 2.94 -21.56 5.45
CA VAL A 261 2.10 -20.37 5.53
C VAL A 261 2.57 -19.54 6.72
N GLN A 262 2.85 -18.26 6.50
CA GLN A 262 3.22 -17.33 7.57
C GLN A 262 2.01 -16.49 7.98
N LEU A 263 1.81 -16.36 9.29
CA LEU A 263 0.81 -15.48 9.86
C LEU A 263 1.53 -14.31 10.53
N ARG A 264 1.04 -13.08 10.28
CA ARG A 264 1.56 -11.87 10.87
C ARG A 264 0.51 -11.23 11.76
N GLN A 265 0.93 -10.77 12.93
CA GLN A 265 0.05 -10.06 13.86
C GLN A 265 -0.57 -8.81 13.18
N ASP A 266 -1.88 -8.61 13.40
CA ASP A 266 -2.67 -7.52 12.78
C ASP A 266 -3.02 -6.41 13.80
N ASN A 267 -2.87 -6.67 15.09
CA ASN A 267 -3.10 -5.69 16.16
C ASN A 267 -2.07 -5.82 17.29
N ALA A 268 -1.94 -4.78 18.13
CA ALA A 268 -1.00 -4.75 19.24
C ALA A 268 -1.30 -5.83 20.32
N ALA A 269 -2.56 -6.20 20.50
CA ALA A 269 -2.99 -7.24 21.43
C ALA A 269 -2.61 -8.66 21.01
N LYS A 270 -2.06 -8.86 19.80
CA LYS A 270 -1.74 -10.19 19.23
C LYS A 270 -2.94 -11.14 19.20
N SER A 271 -4.16 -10.58 19.12
CA SER A 271 -5.40 -11.38 19.12
C SER A 271 -5.89 -11.75 17.72
N VAL A 272 -5.37 -11.10 16.66
CA VAL A 272 -5.73 -11.33 15.27
C VAL A 272 -4.49 -11.41 14.39
N PHE A 273 -4.50 -12.36 13.45
CA PHE A 273 -3.38 -12.62 12.53
C PHE A 273 -3.82 -12.60 11.07
N ASN A 274 -2.99 -12.01 10.22
CA ASN A 274 -3.18 -11.94 8.78
C ASN A 274 -2.44 -13.10 8.10
N LEU A 275 -3.10 -13.80 7.18
CA LEU A 275 -2.47 -14.81 6.32
C LEU A 275 -1.62 -14.12 5.26
N VAL A 276 -0.30 -14.16 5.40
CA VAL A 276 0.63 -13.43 4.53
C VAL A 276 0.63 -14.01 3.12
N GLY A 277 0.30 -13.18 2.13
CA GLY A 277 0.28 -13.59 0.72
C GLY A 277 -0.98 -14.36 0.29
N PHE A 278 -2.03 -14.35 1.12
CA PHE A 278 -3.31 -15.02 0.84
C PHE A 278 -4.39 -14.04 0.35
N GLN A 279 -4.00 -13.06 -0.45
CA GLN A 279 -4.98 -12.28 -1.19
C GLN A 279 -5.82 -13.24 -2.05
N THR A 280 -7.14 -13.08 -2.04
CA THR A 280 -8.05 -14.05 -2.68
C THR A 280 -9.37 -13.42 -3.09
N HIS A 281 -9.99 -13.95 -4.13
CA HIS A 281 -11.37 -13.69 -4.53
C HIS A 281 -12.28 -14.94 -4.46
N LEU A 282 -11.82 -15.98 -3.76
CA LEU A 282 -12.65 -17.14 -3.49
C LEU A 282 -13.92 -16.75 -2.72
N LYS A 283 -15.03 -17.46 -2.96
CA LYS A 283 -16.23 -17.34 -2.12
C LYS A 283 -15.89 -17.61 -0.64
N PHE A 284 -16.54 -16.93 0.30
CA PHE A 284 -16.24 -17.06 1.73
C PHE A 284 -16.28 -18.49 2.25
N GLY A 285 -17.24 -19.30 1.79
CA GLY A 285 -17.31 -20.71 2.12
C GLY A 285 -16.12 -21.51 1.62
N GLU A 286 -15.60 -21.19 0.43
CA GLU A 286 -14.42 -21.82 -0.14
C GLU A 286 -13.15 -21.39 0.59
N GLN A 287 -13.04 -20.12 0.97
CA GLN A 287 -11.90 -19.66 1.78
C GLN A 287 -11.82 -20.44 3.09
N LYS A 288 -12.95 -20.59 3.81
CA LYS A 288 -12.99 -21.40 5.02
C LYS A 288 -12.59 -22.83 4.75
N ARG A 289 -13.20 -23.46 3.74
CA ARG A 289 -12.95 -24.89 3.38
C ARG A 289 -11.49 -25.13 3.02
N VAL A 290 -10.94 -24.34 2.11
CA VAL A 290 -9.59 -24.55 1.55
C VAL A 290 -8.51 -24.15 2.54
N PHE A 291 -8.64 -22.98 3.21
CA PHE A 291 -7.60 -22.53 4.13
C PHE A 291 -7.57 -23.34 5.44
N SER A 292 -8.68 -23.99 5.84
CA SER A 292 -8.67 -24.95 6.94
C SER A 292 -7.98 -26.29 6.60
N MET A 293 -7.56 -26.52 5.37
CA MET A 293 -6.68 -27.67 5.03
C MET A 293 -5.22 -27.45 5.48
N ILE A 294 -4.83 -26.24 5.86
CA ILE A 294 -3.55 -25.96 6.47
C ILE A 294 -3.60 -26.50 7.90
N PRO A 295 -2.75 -27.47 8.31
CA PRO A 295 -2.94 -28.21 9.57
C PRO A 295 -3.13 -27.35 10.81
N ALA A 296 -2.33 -26.30 10.97
CA ALA A 296 -2.46 -25.39 12.11
C ALA A 296 -3.71 -24.48 12.05
N LEU A 297 -4.45 -24.46 10.94
CA LEU A 297 -5.65 -23.64 10.69
C LEU A 297 -6.91 -24.47 10.50
N GLU A 298 -6.89 -25.77 10.80
CA GLU A 298 -8.05 -26.67 10.63
C GLU A 298 -9.32 -26.13 11.30
N ASN A 299 -9.16 -25.56 12.51
CA ASN A 299 -10.24 -24.98 13.29
C ASN A 299 -10.21 -23.43 13.31
N ALA A 300 -9.57 -22.80 12.32
CA ALA A 300 -9.39 -21.35 12.30
C ALA A 300 -10.74 -20.60 12.25
N GLU A 301 -10.86 -19.58 13.08
CA GLU A 301 -11.97 -18.65 13.09
C GLU A 301 -11.60 -17.38 12.28
N PHE A 302 -12.26 -17.22 11.14
CA PHE A 302 -12.03 -16.07 10.25
C PHE A 302 -12.83 -14.87 10.76
N VAL A 303 -12.14 -13.83 11.25
CA VAL A 303 -12.76 -12.54 11.63
C VAL A 303 -13.00 -11.64 10.41
N ARG A 304 -12.26 -11.87 9.33
CA ARG A 304 -12.45 -11.23 8.03
C ARG A 304 -12.03 -12.18 6.92
N TYR A 305 -12.86 -12.29 5.91
CA TYR A 305 -12.54 -12.99 4.68
C TYR A 305 -11.79 -12.08 3.70
N GLY A 306 -11.01 -12.69 2.83
CA GLY A 306 -10.43 -12.00 1.68
C GLY A 306 -11.52 -11.56 0.72
N VAL A 307 -11.32 -10.41 0.10
CA VAL A 307 -12.23 -9.84 -0.91
C VAL A 307 -11.41 -9.22 -2.04
N MET A 308 -11.97 -9.25 -3.24
CA MET A 308 -11.38 -8.59 -4.41
C MET A 308 -12.13 -7.29 -4.71
N HIS A 309 -11.40 -6.26 -5.08
CA HIS A 309 -11.93 -4.98 -5.49
C HIS A 309 -11.40 -4.61 -6.87
N GLN A 310 -12.28 -4.09 -7.71
CA GLN A 310 -11.86 -3.43 -8.95
C GLN A 310 -11.30 -2.05 -8.59
N ASN A 311 -10.04 -1.85 -8.92
CA ASN A 311 -9.33 -0.59 -8.74
C ASN A 311 -9.27 0.17 -10.06
N THR A 312 -9.31 1.49 -9.97
CA THR A 312 -9.20 2.37 -11.13
C THR A 312 -7.98 3.26 -10.98
N PHE A 313 -7.20 3.43 -12.05
CA PHE A 313 -6.08 4.35 -12.08
C PHE A 313 -6.05 5.17 -13.37
N LEU A 314 -5.40 6.33 -13.28
CA LEU A 314 -5.23 7.24 -14.40
C LEU A 314 -4.08 6.78 -15.31
N GLN A 315 -4.19 7.05 -16.62
CA GLN A 315 -3.05 6.94 -17.52
C GLN A 315 -2.11 8.15 -17.31
N SER A 316 -1.55 8.24 -16.13
CA SER A 316 -0.85 9.39 -15.59
C SER A 316 0.26 9.97 -16.48
N PRO A 317 1.08 9.18 -17.21
CA PRO A 317 2.13 9.74 -18.06
C PRO A 317 1.65 10.79 -19.05
N LYS A 318 0.43 10.62 -19.59
CA LYS A 318 -0.16 11.56 -20.55
C LYS A 318 -0.92 12.71 -19.89
N LEU A 319 -1.31 12.56 -18.63
CA LEU A 319 -2.25 13.45 -17.95
C LEU A 319 -1.57 14.34 -16.91
N LEU A 320 -0.59 13.79 -16.16
CA LEU A 320 -0.01 14.43 -15.00
C LEU A 320 1.45 14.82 -15.19
N ASP A 321 1.86 15.90 -14.53
CA ASP A 321 3.26 16.26 -14.38
C ASP A 321 3.94 15.49 -13.24
N ARG A 322 5.24 15.69 -13.03
CA ARG A 322 6.02 15.04 -11.97
C ARG A 322 5.59 15.38 -10.54
N TYR A 323 4.77 16.40 -10.39
CA TYR A 323 4.16 16.83 -9.11
C TYR A 323 2.71 16.37 -8.99
N TYR A 324 2.30 15.41 -9.82
CA TYR A 324 0.94 14.87 -9.86
C TYR A 324 -0.15 15.86 -10.26
N ALA A 325 0.20 17.04 -10.77
CA ALA A 325 -0.76 18.03 -11.25
C ALA A 325 -1.15 17.76 -12.70
N ASP A 326 -2.40 18.08 -13.05
CA ASP A 326 -2.87 18.05 -14.44
C ASP A 326 -2.01 18.99 -15.28
N ARG A 327 -1.46 18.47 -16.39
CA ARG A 327 -0.61 19.24 -17.33
C ARG A 327 -1.33 20.46 -17.93
N ARG A 328 -2.66 20.42 -18.01
CA ARG A 328 -3.50 21.52 -18.57
C ARG A 328 -3.92 22.52 -17.50
N ASN A 329 -4.05 22.08 -16.23
CA ASN A 329 -4.45 22.91 -15.11
C ASN A 329 -3.62 22.61 -13.87
N PRO A 330 -2.53 23.33 -13.61
CA PRO A 330 -1.60 23.03 -12.52
C PRO A 330 -2.19 23.23 -11.11
N LEU A 331 -3.40 23.78 -10.97
CA LEU A 331 -4.13 23.90 -9.71
C LEU A 331 -5.05 22.70 -9.42
N VAL A 332 -5.12 21.72 -10.32
CA VAL A 332 -5.79 20.44 -10.12
C VAL A 332 -4.72 19.35 -10.05
N ALA A 333 -4.63 18.66 -8.93
CA ALA A 333 -3.69 17.58 -8.74
C ALA A 333 -4.42 16.29 -8.31
N PHE A 334 -3.78 15.16 -8.56
CA PHE A 334 -4.26 13.84 -8.16
C PHE A 334 -3.20 13.17 -7.28
N ALA A 335 -3.60 12.32 -6.33
CA ALA A 335 -2.65 11.62 -5.47
C ALA A 335 -3.15 10.23 -5.07
N GLY A 336 -2.22 9.39 -4.62
CA GLY A 336 -2.51 8.04 -4.20
C GLY A 336 -2.50 7.04 -5.35
N GLN A 337 -2.98 5.86 -5.06
CA GLN A 337 -2.94 4.69 -5.96
C GLN A 337 -3.63 4.95 -7.30
N MET A 338 -4.63 5.83 -7.34
CA MET A 338 -5.29 6.24 -8.58
C MET A 338 -4.34 6.87 -9.61
N THR A 339 -3.15 7.33 -9.21
CA THR A 339 -2.14 7.88 -10.12
C THR A 339 -1.17 6.84 -10.68
N GLY A 340 -1.35 5.56 -10.37
CA GLY A 340 -0.46 4.48 -10.80
C GLY A 340 0.77 4.29 -9.90
N VAL A 341 0.82 4.93 -8.74
CA VAL A 341 1.73 4.50 -7.67
C VAL A 341 1.08 3.37 -6.89
N GLU A 342 1.79 2.26 -6.69
CA GLU A 342 1.25 1.09 -6.01
C GLU A 342 1.84 0.96 -4.60
N GLY A 343 0.96 0.89 -3.60
CA GLY A 343 1.31 0.69 -2.19
C GLY A 343 1.02 1.88 -1.29
N TYR A 344 0.93 1.60 0.03
CA TYR A 344 0.57 2.59 1.05
C TYR A 344 1.59 3.72 1.19
N VAL A 345 2.88 3.37 1.15
CA VAL A 345 3.97 4.35 1.31
C VAL A 345 4.11 5.21 0.05
N GLU A 346 3.95 4.61 -1.13
CA GLU A 346 3.95 5.30 -2.41
C GLU A 346 2.75 6.26 -2.53
N SER A 347 1.57 5.81 -2.07
CA SER A 347 0.38 6.68 -2.01
C SER A 347 0.62 7.88 -1.08
N THR A 348 1.23 7.64 0.09
CA THR A 348 1.63 8.71 1.02
C THR A 348 2.60 9.69 0.36
N ALA A 349 3.64 9.18 -0.34
CA ALA A 349 4.63 10.00 -1.02
C ALA A 349 4.04 10.86 -2.13
N SER A 350 3.06 10.34 -2.88
CA SER A 350 2.36 11.11 -3.91
C SER A 350 1.54 12.25 -3.30
N GLY A 351 0.82 11.98 -2.19
CA GLY A 351 0.09 12.99 -1.43
C GLY A 351 1.01 14.08 -0.88
N PHE A 352 2.15 13.68 -0.32
CA PHE A 352 3.19 14.60 0.13
C PHE A 352 3.68 15.51 -1.01
N LEU A 353 4.13 14.94 -2.12
CA LEU A 353 4.72 15.70 -3.22
C LEU A 353 3.69 16.63 -3.90
N ALA A 354 2.47 16.15 -4.12
CA ALA A 354 1.37 16.96 -4.64
C ALA A 354 1.05 18.16 -3.74
N ALA A 355 1.03 17.95 -2.42
CA ALA A 355 0.75 19.01 -1.44
C ALA A 355 1.85 20.07 -1.37
N VAL A 356 3.11 19.65 -1.34
CA VAL A 356 4.26 20.57 -1.30
C VAL A 356 4.29 21.43 -2.57
N ALA A 357 4.07 20.82 -3.74
CA ALA A 357 4.00 21.54 -5.01
C ALA A 357 2.78 22.48 -5.07
N MET A 358 1.61 22.02 -4.62
CA MET A 358 0.41 22.85 -4.57
C MET A 358 0.60 24.06 -3.63
N ALA A 359 1.21 23.85 -2.47
CA ALA A 359 1.52 24.94 -1.54
C ALA A 359 2.45 25.99 -2.18
N ALA A 360 3.50 25.56 -2.85
CA ALA A 360 4.41 26.45 -3.56
C ALA A 360 3.69 27.26 -4.64
N LYS A 361 2.84 26.61 -5.46
CA LYS A 361 2.04 27.27 -6.50
C LYS A 361 1.08 28.32 -5.94
N VAL A 362 0.32 27.97 -4.88
CA VAL A 362 -0.65 28.85 -4.23
C VAL A 362 0.01 30.05 -3.56
N GLN A 363 1.21 29.86 -3.04
CA GLN A 363 1.99 30.91 -2.37
C GLN A 363 2.93 31.68 -3.32
N GLY A 364 2.94 31.35 -4.62
CA GLY A 364 3.82 32.00 -5.59
C GLY A 364 5.30 31.73 -5.37
N ARG A 365 5.64 30.59 -4.73
CA ARG A 365 7.02 30.17 -4.46
C ARG A 365 7.55 29.24 -5.56
N PRO A 366 8.87 29.15 -5.77
CA PRO A 366 9.47 28.15 -6.63
C PRO A 366 9.05 26.74 -6.22
N LEU A 367 8.86 25.86 -7.21
CA LEU A 367 8.58 24.44 -6.95
C LEU A 367 9.83 23.77 -6.38
N PRO A 368 9.71 22.96 -5.31
CA PRO A 368 10.85 22.22 -4.78
C PRO A 368 11.30 21.16 -5.78
N ASP A 369 12.59 21.08 -6.06
CA ASP A 369 13.12 20.09 -7.00
C ASP A 369 13.50 18.79 -6.29
N PHE A 370 12.62 17.80 -6.38
CA PHE A 370 12.89 16.42 -5.98
C PHE A 370 13.52 15.66 -7.16
N PRO A 371 14.85 15.51 -7.20
CA PRO A 371 15.52 14.91 -8.35
C PRO A 371 15.32 13.38 -8.39
N ARG A 372 15.63 12.78 -9.55
CA ARG A 372 15.57 11.31 -9.74
C ARG A 372 16.50 10.54 -8.79
N THR A 373 17.43 11.20 -8.11
CA THR A 373 18.28 10.61 -7.08
C THR A 373 17.53 10.26 -5.80
N THR A 374 16.34 10.83 -5.58
CA THR A 374 15.44 10.52 -4.44
C THR A 374 14.36 9.55 -4.86
N ALA A 375 13.83 8.74 -3.93
CA ALA A 375 12.74 7.83 -4.20
C ALA A 375 11.42 8.58 -4.46
N ILE A 376 11.16 9.68 -3.72
CA ILE A 376 10.00 10.57 -3.94
C ILE A 376 10.03 11.16 -5.36
N GLY A 377 11.15 11.74 -5.76
CA GLY A 377 11.31 12.33 -7.09
C GLY A 377 11.27 11.30 -8.22
N ALA A 378 11.87 10.12 -8.01
CA ALA A 378 11.83 9.02 -8.97
C ALA A 378 10.42 8.51 -9.25
N LEU A 379 9.55 8.42 -8.22
CA LEU A 379 8.13 8.06 -8.39
C LEU A 379 7.39 9.13 -9.22
N GLY A 380 7.55 10.42 -8.89
CA GLY A 380 6.94 11.51 -9.64
C GLY A 380 7.36 11.52 -11.11
N LEU A 381 8.65 11.28 -11.38
CA LEU A 381 9.17 11.15 -12.74
C LEU A 381 8.63 9.93 -13.48
N TYR A 382 8.47 8.79 -12.78
CA TYR A 382 7.90 7.58 -13.37
C TYR A 382 6.46 7.79 -13.84
N ILE A 383 5.59 8.34 -12.98
CA ILE A 383 4.17 8.51 -13.32
C ILE A 383 3.93 9.59 -14.38
N SER A 384 4.92 10.41 -14.68
CA SER A 384 4.85 11.49 -15.66
C SER A 384 5.68 11.27 -16.93
N ASP A 385 6.27 10.07 -17.07
CA ASP A 385 7.14 9.73 -18.22
C ASP A 385 6.31 9.34 -19.45
N GLU A 386 6.12 10.29 -20.37
CA GLU A 386 5.34 10.12 -21.59
C GLU A 386 5.88 9.03 -22.53
N SER A 387 7.13 8.59 -22.35
CA SER A 387 7.72 7.52 -23.16
C SER A 387 7.20 6.12 -22.79
N ILE A 388 6.48 5.99 -21.68
CA ILE A 388 5.89 4.72 -21.24
C ILE A 388 4.59 4.45 -22.02
N GLU A 389 4.65 3.57 -23.01
CA GLU A 389 3.49 3.19 -23.83
C GLU A 389 2.46 2.36 -23.06
N ASN A 390 2.95 1.35 -22.30
CA ASN A 390 2.14 0.42 -21.50
C ASN A 390 2.28 0.75 -20.01
N PHE A 391 1.67 1.85 -19.57
CA PHE A 391 1.74 2.27 -18.18
C PHE A 391 1.02 1.29 -17.27
N GLN A 392 1.72 0.86 -16.21
CA GLN A 392 1.20 -0.04 -15.18
C GLN A 392 1.49 0.54 -13.80
N PRO A 393 0.60 0.32 -12.82
CA PRO A 393 0.91 0.67 -11.43
C PRO A 393 2.23 0.05 -10.98
N MET A 394 3.04 0.81 -10.22
CA MET A 394 4.36 0.35 -9.80
C MET A 394 4.66 0.71 -8.35
N ASN A 395 5.25 -0.25 -7.65
CA ASN A 395 5.90 0.00 -6.37
C ASN A 395 7.26 0.68 -6.58
N VAL A 396 7.68 1.50 -5.61
CA VAL A 396 9.02 2.05 -5.60
C VAL A 396 10.08 0.93 -5.62
N ASN A 397 11.05 1.07 -6.49
CA ASN A 397 12.17 0.14 -6.61
C ASN A 397 13.45 0.88 -7.05
N PHE A 398 14.62 0.27 -6.81
CA PHE A 398 15.89 0.92 -7.13
C PHE A 398 16.17 1.11 -8.63
N SER A 399 15.38 0.48 -9.52
CA SER A 399 15.61 0.65 -10.97
C SER A 399 15.09 1.98 -11.51
N ILE A 400 14.10 2.59 -10.85
CA ILE A 400 13.60 3.93 -11.22
C ILE A 400 14.46 5.06 -10.64
N ILE A 401 15.21 4.78 -9.55
CA ILE A 401 16.10 5.76 -8.92
C ILE A 401 17.38 5.86 -9.75
N GLN A 402 17.91 7.06 -9.92
CA GLN A 402 19.12 7.29 -10.70
C GLN A 402 20.28 6.40 -10.20
N PRO A 403 20.94 5.63 -11.08
CA PRO A 403 22.05 4.78 -10.71
C PRO A 403 23.25 5.58 -10.18
N LEU A 404 24.18 4.89 -9.52
CA LEU A 404 25.47 5.47 -9.11
C LEU A 404 26.40 5.57 -10.33
N GLU A 405 27.23 6.59 -10.35
CA GLU A 405 28.30 6.74 -11.37
C GLU A 405 29.33 5.59 -11.29
N LYS A 406 29.67 5.19 -10.05
CA LYS A 406 30.60 4.08 -9.81
C LYS A 406 29.85 2.77 -9.65
N ARG A 407 30.31 1.73 -10.36
CA ARG A 407 29.73 0.38 -10.27
C ARG A 407 30.12 -0.29 -8.94
N ILE A 408 29.10 -0.63 -8.15
CA ILE A 408 29.23 -1.47 -6.96
C ILE A 408 28.67 -2.86 -7.28
N ARG A 409 29.44 -3.92 -7.05
CA ARG A 409 29.08 -5.30 -7.43
C ARG A 409 28.04 -5.92 -6.50
N LYS A 410 28.20 -5.74 -5.17
CA LYS A 410 27.29 -6.31 -4.19
C LYS A 410 25.99 -5.52 -4.12
N LYS A 411 24.86 -6.18 -4.35
CA LYS A 411 23.52 -5.55 -4.42
C LYS A 411 23.18 -4.75 -3.17
N ALA A 412 23.44 -5.29 -1.98
CA ALA A 412 23.14 -4.61 -0.71
C ALA A 412 23.96 -3.31 -0.54
N GLU A 413 25.27 -3.38 -0.81
CA GLU A 413 26.15 -2.20 -0.74
C GLU A 413 25.77 -1.14 -1.78
N LYS A 414 25.41 -1.57 -3.01
CA LYS A 414 24.90 -0.67 -4.05
C LYS A 414 23.62 0.04 -3.60
N ASN A 415 22.66 -0.70 -3.11
CA ASN A 415 21.38 -0.15 -2.69
C ASN A 415 21.56 0.81 -1.51
N LEU A 416 22.40 0.47 -0.54
CA LEU A 416 22.73 1.34 0.59
C LEU A 416 23.40 2.65 0.12
N ALA A 417 24.34 2.59 -0.81
CA ALA A 417 24.99 3.79 -1.36
C ALA A 417 24.01 4.71 -2.10
N ILE A 418 23.05 4.14 -2.87
CA ILE A 418 21.98 4.90 -3.49
C ILE A 418 21.11 5.56 -2.41
N ALA A 419 20.76 4.81 -1.35
CA ALA A 419 19.94 5.32 -0.25
C ALA A 419 20.64 6.47 0.49
N MET A 420 21.92 6.35 0.79
CA MET A 420 22.68 7.42 1.47
C MET A 420 22.71 8.70 0.64
N ARG A 421 23.04 8.61 -0.67
CA ARG A 421 23.00 9.75 -1.59
C ARG A 421 21.62 10.42 -1.61
N SER A 422 20.57 9.61 -1.67
CA SER A 422 19.19 10.13 -1.65
C SER A 422 18.89 10.90 -0.37
N LEU A 423 19.26 10.34 0.77
CA LEU A 423 19.01 10.97 2.07
C LEU A 423 19.80 12.27 2.25
N GLU A 424 21.02 12.39 1.73
CA GLU A 424 21.77 13.64 1.69
C GLU A 424 21.03 14.71 0.87
N THR A 425 20.46 14.31 -0.29
CA THR A 425 19.66 15.21 -1.12
C THR A 425 18.40 15.68 -0.38
N ILE A 426 17.69 14.77 0.31
CA ILE A 426 16.50 15.12 1.11
C ILE A 426 16.87 16.07 2.25
N ASP A 427 17.97 15.85 2.96
CA ASP A 427 18.42 16.74 4.03
C ASP A 427 18.68 18.17 3.52
N GLN A 428 19.27 18.29 2.33
CA GLN A 428 19.49 19.60 1.68
C GLN A 428 18.16 20.28 1.31
N LEU A 429 17.18 19.51 0.78
CA LEU A 429 15.86 20.05 0.45
C LEU A 429 15.13 20.52 1.71
N VAL A 430 15.16 19.76 2.79
CA VAL A 430 14.52 20.12 4.06
C VAL A 430 15.20 21.33 4.69
N ALA A 431 16.54 21.43 4.64
CA ALA A 431 17.26 22.59 5.15
C ALA A 431 17.04 23.87 4.34
N GLY A 432 16.66 23.74 3.06
CA GLY A 432 16.29 24.85 2.18
C GLY A 432 14.84 25.33 2.33
N GLU A 433 14.15 24.84 3.36
CA GLU A 433 12.73 25.11 3.66
C GLU A 433 11.78 24.70 2.51
N LEU A 434 11.53 23.41 2.41
CA LEU A 434 10.47 22.78 1.62
C LEU A 434 9.11 23.48 1.72
#